data_190f551f923a53cbc904264b88e607c4
#
_entry.id   190f551f923a53cbc904264b88e607c4
#
_cell.length_a   1.000
_cell.length_b   1.000
_cell.length_c   1.000
_cell.angle_alpha   90.00
_cell.angle_beta   90.00
_cell.angle_gamma   90.00
#
_symmetry.space_group_name_H-M   'P 1'
#
loop_
_entity.id
_entity.type
_entity.pdbx_description
1 polymer ?
#
loop_
_entity_poly.entity_id
_entity_poly.type
_entity_poly.pdbx_seq_one_letter_code
_entity_poly.pdbx_strand_id
1 'polypeptide(L)'
;MDGTQRCRIEFGLAAGESARSIAKEIGVSLSTVTREIRKHTYESFKGCYGRTNQCVHRQGCKLTGVCGDCPAKGAPCVRCSYRNCNRFCDRVEYIDCSQRLLRTAKVCNGCPDEKRCHRRKLFYVAAHAQDDYRRTLSESRQGAALEPWERDYIDAIVSPKIKAGQSVHHICVTCRSKLTRHERTIQRYVNYGVLSAKRGDLKRACMVRPRKSLAREYQHKVETGCYVDRTYSDYQKFLSEHPGVGPVYMDLLIGRMGGVCLLTLHWLNAGFMVGILIPNKCAASVVAAFDALYAELGHELFTRLFPVILTDRGTEFSYPSRIEECEDGTRRTWVFFCDPMNSNQKSQLERNHELVREILPKGVSFDALTQGQAYLALSHVNAYVRYAQGNRTPFEVFEFLYGEGTAEKLHIAKIDPKEVLLKPRLVGIEMK
;
A
#
# COMPACT_ATOMS: atom_id res chain seq x y z
N MET A 1 3.01 28.63 15.52
CA MET A 1 3.54 29.86 14.89
C MET A 1 4.00 29.52 13.49
N ASP A 2 3.68 30.38 12.56
CA ASP A 2 4.16 30.26 11.16
C ASP A 2 5.49 31.02 10.92
N GLY A 3 6.03 30.91 9.71
CA GLY A 3 7.30 31.55 9.38
C GLY A 3 7.25 33.07 9.40
N THR A 4 6.11 33.67 9.04
CA THR A 4 5.92 35.14 9.02
C THR A 4 5.92 35.67 10.45
N GLN A 5 5.22 35.02 11.36
CA GLN A 5 5.21 35.37 12.79
C GLN A 5 6.61 35.27 13.38
N ARG A 6 7.39 34.23 13.02
CA ARG A 6 8.79 34.09 13.46
C ARG A 6 9.70 35.21 12.96
N CYS A 7 9.58 35.58 11.69
CA CYS A 7 10.30 36.72 11.14
C CYS A 7 9.95 38.03 11.89
N ARG A 8 8.67 38.24 12.20
CA ARG A 8 8.25 39.43 12.96
C ARG A 8 8.84 39.46 14.37
N ILE A 9 8.93 38.30 15.04
CA ILE A 9 9.62 38.20 16.33
C ILE A 9 11.11 38.59 16.19
N GLU A 10 11.82 38.06 15.23
CA GLU A 10 13.23 38.37 15.00
C GLU A 10 13.45 39.88 14.76
N PHE A 11 12.68 40.48 13.86
CA PHE A 11 12.74 41.90 13.56
C PHE A 11 12.43 42.77 14.77
N GLY A 12 11.37 42.47 15.53
CA GLY A 12 11.01 43.22 16.73
C GLY A 12 12.08 43.12 17.82
N LEU A 13 12.67 41.94 18.02
CA LEU A 13 13.80 41.78 18.94
C LEU A 13 15.03 42.55 18.49
N ALA A 14 15.33 42.60 17.20
CA ALA A 14 16.44 43.37 16.63
C ALA A 14 16.21 44.87 16.78
N ALA A 15 14.98 45.35 16.66
CA ALA A 15 14.57 46.74 16.91
C ALA A 15 14.50 47.09 18.40
N GLY A 16 14.72 46.13 19.32
CA GLY A 16 14.66 46.40 20.77
C GLY A 16 13.24 46.41 21.34
N GLU A 17 12.23 45.95 20.59
CA GLU A 17 10.86 45.88 21.05
C GLU A 17 10.70 44.85 22.19
N SER A 18 9.73 45.09 23.05
CA SER A 18 9.39 44.14 24.11
C SER A 18 8.63 42.93 23.58
N ALA A 19 8.81 41.74 24.18
CA ALA A 19 8.06 40.56 23.83
C ALA A 19 6.54 40.77 23.94
N ARG A 20 6.08 41.68 24.78
CA ARG A 20 4.66 42.06 24.96
C ARG A 20 4.14 42.83 23.73
N SER A 21 4.93 43.81 23.23
CA SER A 21 4.61 44.56 22.00
C SER A 21 4.49 43.64 20.81
N ILE A 22 5.49 42.80 20.60
CA ILE A 22 5.53 41.80 19.52
C ILE A 22 4.32 40.86 19.61
N ALA A 23 4.00 40.32 20.80
CA ALA A 23 2.86 39.43 21.01
C ALA A 23 1.52 40.09 20.64
N LYS A 24 1.34 41.38 21.00
CA LYS A 24 0.14 42.14 20.64
C LYS A 24 0.00 42.31 19.13
N GLU A 25 1.08 42.59 18.45
CA GLU A 25 1.08 42.82 17.00
C GLU A 25 0.79 41.52 16.20
N ILE A 26 1.40 40.40 16.56
CA ILE A 26 1.16 39.12 15.88
C ILE A 26 -0.10 38.39 16.35
N GLY A 27 -0.86 38.97 17.28
CA GLY A 27 -2.14 38.43 17.75
C GLY A 27 -2.03 37.16 18.59
N VAL A 28 -0.93 36.97 19.35
CA VAL A 28 -0.75 35.81 20.21
C VAL A 28 -0.46 36.21 21.67
N SER A 29 -0.53 35.25 22.58
CA SER A 29 -0.21 35.54 23.98
C SER A 29 1.28 35.78 24.21
N LEU A 30 1.60 36.63 25.21
CA LEU A 30 2.99 36.86 25.64
C LEU A 30 3.70 35.55 26.00
N SER A 31 2.99 34.64 26.65
CA SER A 31 3.54 33.30 27.01
C SER A 31 3.91 32.48 25.82
N THR A 32 3.18 32.63 24.70
CA THR A 32 3.49 31.93 23.43
C THR A 32 4.79 32.47 22.84
N VAL A 33 4.93 33.82 22.76
CA VAL A 33 6.15 34.44 22.22
C VAL A 33 7.38 34.11 23.09
N THR A 34 7.25 34.24 24.41
CA THR A 34 8.37 33.95 25.32
C THR A 34 8.77 32.47 25.29
N ARG A 35 7.82 31.55 25.13
CA ARG A 35 8.09 30.13 24.97
C ARG A 35 8.80 29.84 23.65
N GLU A 36 8.35 30.43 22.56
CA GLU A 36 8.96 30.31 21.21
C GLU A 36 10.41 30.78 21.24
N ILE A 37 10.65 32.01 21.77
CA ILE A 37 12.01 32.55 21.87
C ILE A 37 12.89 31.62 22.71
N ARG A 38 12.43 31.23 23.90
CA ARG A 38 13.21 30.39 24.82
C ARG A 38 13.52 29.02 24.23
N LYS A 39 12.59 28.42 23.47
CA LYS A 39 12.76 27.10 22.86
C LYS A 39 13.77 27.12 21.71
N HIS A 40 13.78 28.19 20.91
CA HIS A 40 14.56 28.28 19.68
C HIS A 40 15.71 29.28 19.74
N THR A 41 16.12 29.67 20.97
CA THR A 41 17.34 30.42 21.18
C THR A 41 18.56 29.53 20.95
N TYR A 42 19.53 30.03 20.20
CA TYR A 42 20.79 29.33 19.97
C TYR A 42 21.98 30.17 20.41
N GLU A 43 23.09 29.48 20.70
CA GLU A 43 24.35 30.11 21.11
C GLU A 43 25.20 30.42 19.88
N SER A 44 25.70 31.68 19.80
CA SER A 44 26.59 32.12 18.72
C SER A 44 28.00 32.30 19.24
N PHE A 45 28.95 31.73 18.52
CA PHE A 45 30.40 31.88 18.75
C PHE A 45 31.06 32.96 17.85
N LYS A 46 30.26 33.76 17.16
CA LYS A 46 30.77 34.85 16.32
C LYS A 46 31.31 36.01 17.17
N GLY A 47 32.37 36.63 16.71
CA GLY A 47 33.01 37.75 17.40
C GLY A 47 33.99 37.31 18.49
N CYS A 48 34.14 38.10 19.56
CA CYS A 48 35.10 37.88 20.64
C CYS A 48 34.70 36.78 21.64
N TYR A 49 33.51 36.25 21.59
CA TYR A 49 32.97 35.34 22.56
C TYR A 49 33.84 34.11 22.77
N GLY A 50 34.36 33.47 21.77
CA GLY A 50 35.14 32.25 21.88
C GLY A 50 36.61 32.46 22.30
N ARG A 51 37.10 33.67 22.46
CA ARG A 51 38.52 34.03 22.75
C ARG A 51 38.79 34.24 24.22
N THR A 52 37.80 34.63 25.01
CA THR A 52 37.96 34.98 26.42
C THR A 52 37.38 33.89 27.31
N ASN A 53 38.09 33.53 28.38
CA ASN A 53 37.56 32.58 29.36
C ASN A 53 36.34 33.20 30.08
N GLN A 54 35.13 32.61 29.87
CA GLN A 54 33.85 33.04 30.42
C GLN A 54 33.36 32.18 31.57
N CYS A 55 34.18 31.28 32.10
CA CYS A 55 33.81 30.40 33.22
C CYS A 55 33.73 31.17 34.55
N VAL A 56 32.66 30.96 35.32
CA VAL A 56 32.47 31.54 36.65
C VAL A 56 33.64 31.13 37.58
N HIS A 57 34.09 29.88 37.45
CA HIS A 57 35.15 29.29 38.29
C HIS A 57 36.56 29.69 37.89
N ARG A 58 36.74 30.56 36.90
CA ARG A 58 38.05 30.90 36.33
C ARG A 58 39.13 31.36 37.34
N GLN A 59 38.72 32.04 38.42
CA GLN A 59 39.67 32.59 39.39
C GLN A 59 40.27 31.48 40.30
N GLY A 60 39.56 30.41 40.56
CA GLY A 60 39.99 29.31 41.44
C GLY A 60 40.25 27.98 40.75
N CYS A 61 40.13 27.94 39.41
CA CYS A 61 40.22 26.68 38.67
C CYS A 61 41.64 26.19 38.57
N LYS A 62 41.88 24.95 39.04
CA LYS A 62 43.19 24.25 39.01
C LYS A 62 43.22 23.11 37.98
N LEU A 63 42.18 22.94 37.14
CA LEU A 63 42.10 21.87 36.15
C LEU A 63 43.21 22.01 35.09
N THR A 64 43.85 20.89 34.79
CA THR A 64 44.88 20.76 33.74
C THR A 64 44.45 19.72 32.71
N GLY A 65 44.92 19.83 31.45
CA GLY A 65 44.71 18.80 30.43
C GLY A 65 43.26 18.61 29.95
N VAL A 66 42.35 19.56 30.19
CA VAL A 66 40.90 19.44 29.85
C VAL A 66 40.63 19.22 28.36
N CYS A 67 41.56 19.65 27.48
CA CYS A 67 41.37 19.49 26.02
C CYS A 67 42.02 18.20 25.45
N GLY A 68 42.38 17.23 26.27
CA GLY A 68 43.04 15.98 25.87
C GLY A 68 44.53 16.21 25.53
N ASP A 69 44.84 16.44 24.27
CA ASP A 69 46.22 16.73 23.83
C ASP A 69 46.66 18.16 24.18
N CYS A 70 47.04 18.38 25.42
CA CYS A 70 47.36 19.71 25.90
C CYS A 70 48.83 20.08 25.59
N PRO A 71 49.09 21.12 24.77
CA PRO A 71 50.45 21.57 24.48
C PRO A 71 51.13 22.23 25.69
N ALA A 72 50.36 22.72 26.65
CA ALA A 72 50.86 23.33 27.89
C ALA A 72 50.91 22.32 29.06
N LYS A 73 51.85 21.40 29.03
CA LYS A 73 52.01 20.36 30.06
C LYS A 73 52.09 20.98 31.48
N GLY A 74 51.15 20.60 32.34
CA GLY A 74 51.16 20.96 33.77
C GLY A 74 50.66 22.35 34.15
N ALA A 75 50.33 23.23 33.18
CA ALA A 75 49.77 24.54 33.48
C ALA A 75 48.23 24.45 33.67
N PRO A 76 47.62 25.22 34.57
CA PRO A 76 46.16 25.29 34.69
C PRO A 76 45.50 25.73 33.40
N CYS A 77 44.48 25.01 32.96
CA CYS A 77 43.76 25.28 31.68
C CYS A 77 43.17 26.69 31.61
N VAL A 78 42.87 27.30 32.74
CA VAL A 78 42.35 28.66 32.83
C VAL A 78 43.36 29.73 32.33
N ARG A 79 44.65 29.42 32.38
CA ARG A 79 45.77 30.31 31.94
C ARG A 79 46.34 29.89 30.59
N CYS A 80 45.70 28.90 29.92
CA CYS A 80 46.20 28.39 28.64
C CYS A 80 46.09 29.46 27.53
N SER A 81 47.23 29.76 26.87
CA SER A 81 47.28 30.65 25.72
C SER A 81 46.94 29.99 24.39
N TYR A 82 46.96 28.65 24.32
CA TYR A 82 46.76 27.88 23.09
C TYR A 82 45.30 27.61 22.78
N ARG A 83 44.51 27.24 23.82
CA ARG A 83 43.10 26.85 23.67
C ARG A 83 42.22 27.41 24.79
N ASN A 84 41.02 27.83 24.46
CA ASN A 84 40.03 28.21 25.48
C ASN A 84 39.38 26.99 26.05
N CYS A 85 39.66 26.69 27.36
CA CYS A 85 39.14 25.52 28.06
C CYS A 85 37.63 25.47 28.15
N ASN A 86 36.93 26.61 28.01
CA ASN A 86 35.46 26.64 28.02
C ASN A 86 34.82 25.74 26.94
N ARG A 87 35.55 25.39 25.87
CA ARG A 87 35.05 24.53 24.78
C ARG A 87 35.17 23.04 25.09
N PHE A 88 35.97 22.68 26.07
CA PHE A 88 36.37 21.29 26.35
C PHE A 88 36.03 20.84 27.77
N CYS A 89 35.64 21.77 28.64
CA CYS A 89 35.41 21.50 30.04
C CYS A 89 33.94 21.18 30.31
N ASP A 90 33.66 19.98 30.79
CA ASP A 90 32.30 19.55 31.15
C ASP A 90 31.72 20.29 32.35
N ARG A 91 32.58 20.96 33.14
CA ARG A 91 32.20 21.75 34.32
C ARG A 91 32.13 23.22 34.05
N VAL A 92 32.06 23.67 32.78
CA VAL A 92 32.01 25.08 32.45
C VAL A 92 30.66 25.68 32.82
N GLU A 93 30.68 26.72 33.68
CA GLU A 93 29.53 27.56 33.95
C GLU A 93 29.80 28.97 33.38
N TYR A 94 28.99 29.39 32.45
CA TYR A 94 29.20 30.67 31.75
C TYR A 94 28.72 31.85 32.61
N ILE A 95 29.55 32.91 32.66
CA ILE A 95 29.18 34.18 33.25
C ILE A 95 28.08 34.82 32.40
N ASP A 96 26.89 34.98 32.95
CA ASP A 96 25.77 35.60 32.25
C ASP A 96 25.96 37.10 32.09
N CYS A 97 25.43 37.67 30.98
CA CYS A 97 25.41 39.09 30.72
C CYS A 97 24.27 39.76 31.49
N SER A 98 24.63 40.74 32.37
CA SER A 98 23.61 41.52 33.15
C SER A 98 22.62 42.24 32.24
N GLN A 99 23.11 42.84 31.14
CA GLN A 99 22.28 43.54 30.14
C GLN A 99 21.25 42.59 29.50
N ARG A 100 21.68 41.34 29.18
CA ARG A 100 20.78 40.32 28.62
C ARG A 100 19.73 39.90 29.63
N LEU A 101 20.11 39.70 30.88
CA LEU A 101 19.18 39.29 31.97
C LEU A 101 18.11 40.31 32.26
N LEU A 102 18.37 41.60 32.07
CA LEU A 102 17.38 42.66 32.24
C LEU A 102 16.35 42.70 31.10
N ARG A 103 16.62 42.10 29.96
CA ARG A 103 15.66 42.04 28.86
C ARG A 103 14.60 40.96 29.05
N THR A 104 13.37 41.26 28.73
CA THR A 104 12.25 40.31 28.88
C THR A 104 12.47 39.01 28.08
N ALA A 105 13.03 39.13 26.86
CA ALA A 105 13.29 37.97 25.99
C ALA A 105 14.59 37.24 26.32
N LYS A 106 15.49 37.81 27.13
CA LYS A 106 16.79 37.26 27.53
C LYS A 106 17.70 36.84 26.37
N VAL A 107 17.62 37.52 25.23
CA VAL A 107 18.42 37.32 24.00
C VAL A 107 19.27 38.55 23.67
N CYS A 108 20.26 38.33 22.81
CA CYS A 108 21.21 39.41 22.40
C CYS A 108 20.76 40.15 21.15
N ASN A 109 19.65 39.77 20.52
CA ASN A 109 19.12 40.53 19.37
C ASN A 109 18.96 42.01 19.70
N GLY A 110 19.43 42.91 18.83
CA GLY A 110 19.36 44.36 19.03
C GLY A 110 20.17 44.87 20.25
N CYS A 111 21.19 44.17 20.68
CA CYS A 111 22.08 44.66 21.74
C CYS A 111 23.09 45.66 21.14
N PRO A 112 23.16 46.92 21.67
CA PRO A 112 24.10 47.94 21.12
C PRO A 112 25.56 47.51 21.27
N ASP A 113 25.88 46.74 22.32
CA ASP A 113 27.24 46.29 22.58
C ASP A 113 27.58 44.93 21.90
N GLU A 114 26.71 44.41 21.03
CA GLU A 114 26.87 43.08 20.45
C GLU A 114 28.26 42.87 19.85
N LYS A 115 28.77 43.80 19.07
CA LYS A 115 30.06 43.71 18.36
C LYS A 115 31.25 43.66 19.30
N ARG A 116 31.16 44.36 20.45
CA ARG A 116 32.26 44.47 21.43
C ARG A 116 32.10 43.48 22.60
N CYS A 117 30.99 42.81 22.68
CA CYS A 117 30.66 41.93 23.80
C CYS A 117 31.49 40.64 23.76
N HIS A 118 32.14 40.31 24.88
CA HIS A 118 32.91 39.08 25.08
C HIS A 118 32.13 38.01 25.83
N ARG A 119 30.87 38.30 26.20
CA ARG A 119 30.01 37.36 26.94
C ARG A 119 29.36 36.33 26.04
N ARG A 120 28.82 35.31 26.63
CA ARG A 120 27.99 34.32 25.96
C ARG A 120 26.82 34.99 25.25
N LYS A 121 26.73 34.81 23.92
CA LYS A 121 25.69 35.43 23.10
C LYS A 121 24.61 34.45 22.76
N LEU A 122 23.38 34.80 22.99
CA LEU A 122 22.21 34.04 22.67
C LEU A 122 21.32 34.81 21.71
N PHE A 123 20.96 34.20 20.58
CA PHE A 123 20.15 34.82 19.55
C PHE A 123 18.92 34.01 19.23
N TYR A 124 17.87 34.70 18.91
CA TYR A 124 16.71 34.13 18.22
C TYR A 124 16.80 34.50 16.73
N VAL A 125 16.72 33.50 15.86
CA VAL A 125 16.68 33.65 14.39
C VAL A 125 15.53 32.86 13.84
N ALA A 126 14.67 33.53 13.07
CA ALA A 126 13.43 32.91 12.52
C ALA A 126 13.70 31.69 11.66
N ALA A 127 14.72 31.76 10.80
CA ALA A 127 15.12 30.62 9.96
C ALA A 127 15.51 29.40 10.81
N HIS A 128 16.36 29.61 11.82
CA HIS A 128 16.75 28.54 12.74
C HIS A 128 15.55 27.95 13.50
N ALA A 129 14.65 28.79 14.01
CA ALA A 129 13.45 28.36 14.69
C ALA A 129 12.52 27.58 13.77
N GLN A 130 12.42 27.96 12.49
CA GLN A 130 11.62 27.28 11.49
C GLN A 130 12.21 25.91 11.12
N ASP A 131 13.52 25.81 10.98
CA ASP A 131 14.19 24.56 10.67
C ASP A 131 14.13 23.58 11.85
N ASP A 132 14.31 24.07 13.08
CA ASP A 132 14.15 23.27 14.29
C ASP A 132 12.72 22.76 14.45
N TYR A 133 11.72 23.60 14.15
CA TYR A 133 10.32 23.18 14.12
C TYR A 133 10.05 22.11 13.06
N ARG A 134 10.57 22.29 11.83
CA ARG A 134 10.45 21.30 10.75
C ARG A 134 11.11 19.99 11.13
N ARG A 135 12.31 20.04 11.72
CA ARG A 135 13.04 18.87 12.20
C ARG A 135 12.24 18.14 13.26
N THR A 136 11.73 18.82 14.28
CA THR A 136 10.90 18.24 15.33
C THR A 136 9.64 17.57 14.76
N LEU A 137 8.97 18.21 13.78
CA LEU A 137 7.82 17.61 13.10
C LEU A 137 8.18 16.37 12.28
N SER A 138 9.33 16.40 11.63
CA SER A 138 9.82 15.26 10.85
C SER A 138 10.18 14.09 11.78
N GLU A 139 10.94 14.34 12.83
CA GLU A 139 11.38 13.35 13.81
C GLU A 139 10.20 12.74 14.57
N SER A 140 9.21 13.55 14.98
CA SER A 140 7.99 13.08 15.65
C SER A 140 7.10 12.20 14.77
N ARG A 141 7.25 12.31 13.42
CA ARG A 141 6.52 11.49 12.45
C ARG A 141 7.33 10.30 11.95
N GLN A 142 8.61 10.18 12.31
CA GLN A 142 9.45 9.06 11.97
C GLN A 142 9.13 7.87 12.88
N GLY A 143 9.13 6.67 12.24
CA GLY A 143 8.89 5.44 12.96
C GLY A 143 7.42 5.09 13.15
N ALA A 144 7.18 4.03 13.90
CA ALA A 144 5.88 3.54 14.30
C ALA A 144 5.74 3.72 15.82
N ALA A 145 4.68 4.38 16.24
CA ALA A 145 4.32 4.44 17.67
C ALA A 145 3.71 3.08 18.07
N LEU A 146 4.57 2.10 18.27
CA LEU A 146 4.25 0.73 18.62
C LEU A 146 5.15 0.26 19.75
N GLU A 147 4.55 -0.29 20.78
CA GLU A 147 5.27 -1.03 21.80
C GLU A 147 5.79 -2.35 21.22
N PRO A 148 6.95 -2.87 21.71
CA PRO A 148 7.54 -4.12 21.18
C PRO A 148 6.56 -5.30 21.17
N TRP A 149 5.78 -5.48 22.24
CA TRP A 149 4.77 -6.53 22.34
C TRP A 149 3.63 -6.37 21.34
N GLU A 150 3.19 -5.14 21.06
CA GLU A 150 2.13 -4.85 20.09
C GLU A 150 2.62 -5.12 18.66
N ARG A 151 3.88 -4.75 18.37
CA ARG A 151 4.54 -5.10 17.11
C ARG A 151 4.56 -6.60 16.90
N ASP A 152 5.04 -7.35 17.89
CA ASP A 152 5.18 -8.80 17.77
C ASP A 152 3.82 -9.50 17.64
N TYR A 153 2.80 -9.00 18.34
CA TYR A 153 1.42 -9.47 18.19
C TYR A 153 0.86 -9.22 16.77
N ILE A 154 1.02 -8.01 16.25
CA ILE A 154 0.58 -7.68 14.89
C ILE A 154 1.36 -8.50 13.86
N ASP A 155 2.67 -8.64 14.04
CA ASP A 155 3.53 -9.38 13.13
C ASP A 155 3.15 -10.86 13.04
N ALA A 156 2.87 -11.50 14.17
CA ALA A 156 2.42 -12.89 14.22
C ALA A 156 1.11 -13.14 13.44
N ILE A 157 0.22 -12.14 13.36
CA ILE A 157 -1.05 -12.26 12.63
C ILE A 157 -0.88 -11.89 11.16
N VAL A 158 -0.18 -10.79 10.87
CA VAL A 158 -0.19 -10.17 9.54
C VAL A 158 0.84 -10.79 8.61
N SER A 159 2.07 -10.99 9.07
CA SER A 159 3.17 -11.38 8.19
C SER A 159 3.02 -12.76 7.56
N PRO A 160 2.59 -13.82 8.28
CA PRO A 160 2.35 -15.12 7.67
C PRO A 160 1.28 -15.07 6.58
N LYS A 161 0.22 -14.27 6.78
CA LYS A 161 -0.89 -14.12 5.83
C LYS A 161 -0.49 -13.34 4.58
N ILE A 162 0.32 -12.28 4.71
CA ILE A 162 0.92 -11.60 3.55
C ILE A 162 1.78 -12.58 2.74
N LYS A 163 2.63 -13.35 3.40
CA LYS A 163 3.45 -14.39 2.74
C LYS A 163 2.62 -15.52 2.11
N ALA A 164 1.41 -15.75 2.60
CA ALA A 164 0.42 -16.64 1.97
C ALA A 164 -0.29 -16.00 0.75
N GLY A 165 0.03 -14.76 0.39
CA GLY A 165 -0.54 -14.04 -0.75
C GLY A 165 -1.83 -13.27 -0.44
N GLN A 166 -2.19 -13.12 0.83
CA GLN A 166 -3.34 -12.30 1.23
C GLN A 166 -2.97 -10.80 1.20
N SER A 167 -3.88 -9.95 0.75
CA SER A 167 -3.68 -8.48 0.82
C SER A 167 -3.93 -7.98 2.24
N VAL A 168 -3.36 -6.82 2.56
CA VAL A 168 -3.60 -6.16 3.86
C VAL A 168 -5.09 -5.93 4.10
N HIS A 169 -5.84 -5.53 3.06
CA HIS A 169 -7.30 -5.37 3.14
C HIS A 169 -8.00 -6.66 3.58
N HIS A 170 -7.73 -7.77 2.88
CA HIS A 170 -8.32 -9.07 3.21
C HIS A 170 -8.01 -9.50 4.65
N ILE A 171 -6.77 -9.31 5.10
CA ILE A 171 -6.35 -9.63 6.48
C ILE A 171 -7.10 -8.76 7.51
N CYS A 172 -7.23 -7.46 7.26
CA CYS A 172 -7.94 -6.56 8.16
C CYS A 172 -9.42 -6.89 8.29
N VAL A 173 -10.07 -7.32 7.19
CA VAL A 173 -11.48 -7.73 7.22
C VAL A 173 -11.63 -9.05 7.96
N THR A 174 -10.87 -10.06 7.61
CA THR A 174 -10.99 -11.42 8.17
C THR A 174 -10.52 -11.54 9.62
N CYS A 175 -9.55 -10.71 10.03
CA CYS A 175 -9.01 -10.69 11.39
C CYS A 175 -9.44 -9.44 12.19
N ARG A 176 -10.57 -8.80 11.85
CA ARG A 176 -11.03 -7.55 12.46
C ARG A 176 -11.14 -7.61 13.98
N SER A 177 -11.53 -8.74 14.55
CA SER A 177 -11.62 -8.93 16.01
C SER A 177 -10.25 -8.92 16.71
N LYS A 178 -9.17 -9.20 15.99
CA LYS A 178 -7.80 -9.28 16.52
C LYS A 178 -6.94 -8.07 16.14
N LEU A 179 -7.29 -7.33 15.09
CA LEU A 179 -6.53 -6.20 14.57
C LEU A 179 -7.32 -4.90 14.74
N THR A 180 -6.89 -4.06 15.69
CA THR A 180 -7.51 -2.77 15.95
C THR A 180 -6.95 -1.64 15.07
N ARG A 181 -5.81 -1.86 14.42
CA ARG A 181 -5.14 -0.87 13.58
C ARG A 181 -5.77 -0.81 12.19
N HIS A 182 -5.89 0.42 11.68
CA HIS A 182 -6.43 0.67 10.35
C HIS A 182 -5.52 0.07 9.25
N GLU A 183 -6.12 -0.37 8.15
CA GLU A 183 -5.44 -0.97 6.99
C GLU A 183 -4.22 -0.17 6.51
N ARG A 184 -4.37 1.16 6.33
CA ARG A 184 -3.27 2.05 5.91
C ARG A 184 -2.11 2.08 6.90
N THR A 185 -2.40 1.90 8.18
CA THR A 185 -1.36 1.84 9.23
C THR A 185 -0.57 0.56 9.12
N ILE A 186 -1.23 -0.59 8.94
CA ILE A 186 -0.58 -1.89 8.73
C ILE A 186 0.25 -1.87 7.44
N GLN A 187 -0.31 -1.33 6.35
CA GLN A 187 0.41 -1.14 5.09
C GLN A 187 1.70 -0.32 5.27
N ARG A 188 1.65 0.73 6.09
CA ARG A 188 2.82 1.56 6.41
C ARG A 188 3.84 0.79 7.23
N TYR A 189 3.42 -0.04 8.19
CA TYR A 189 4.33 -0.88 8.97
C TYR A 189 5.11 -1.87 8.11
N VAL A 190 4.47 -2.49 7.13
CA VAL A 190 5.15 -3.36 6.16
C VAL A 190 6.11 -2.57 5.28
N ASN A 191 5.70 -1.40 4.77
CA ASN A 191 6.53 -0.56 3.90
C ASN A 191 7.79 -0.03 4.60
N TYR A 192 7.73 0.21 5.92
CA TYR A 192 8.85 0.71 6.72
C TYR A 192 9.68 -0.41 7.36
N GLY A 193 9.34 -1.68 7.11
CA GLY A 193 10.08 -2.81 7.66
C GLY A 193 9.90 -2.99 9.17
N VAL A 194 8.80 -2.49 9.74
CA VAL A 194 8.44 -2.66 11.15
C VAL A 194 8.04 -4.10 11.45
N LEU A 195 7.40 -4.76 10.47
CA LEU A 195 6.98 -6.17 10.52
C LEU A 195 7.97 -7.05 9.75
N SER A 196 7.92 -8.36 9.97
CA SER A 196 8.77 -9.34 9.30
C SER A 196 8.39 -9.56 7.82
N ALA A 197 7.15 -9.25 7.43
CA ALA A 197 6.76 -9.16 6.02
C ALA A 197 7.41 -7.93 5.38
N LYS A 198 7.97 -8.12 4.19
CA LYS A 198 8.66 -7.06 3.44
C LYS A 198 7.73 -6.47 2.38
N ARG A 199 8.09 -5.27 1.90
CA ARG A 199 7.36 -4.62 0.80
C ARG A 199 7.21 -5.51 -0.43
N GLY A 200 8.22 -6.35 -0.74
CA GLY A 200 8.17 -7.30 -1.86
C GLY A 200 7.13 -8.42 -1.71
N ASP A 201 6.70 -8.73 -0.47
CA ASP A 201 5.68 -9.74 -0.20
C ASP A 201 4.26 -9.22 -0.47
N LEU A 202 4.08 -7.89 -0.59
CA LEU A 202 2.79 -7.27 -0.87
C LEU A 202 2.38 -7.47 -2.32
N LYS A 203 1.10 -7.76 -2.55
CA LYS A 203 0.53 -7.83 -3.89
C LYS A 203 0.78 -6.52 -4.65
N ARG A 204 1.21 -6.63 -5.89
CA ARG A 204 1.46 -5.51 -6.82
C ARG A 204 2.59 -4.54 -6.42
N ALA A 205 3.33 -4.80 -5.34
CA ALA A 205 4.43 -3.91 -4.92
C ALA A 205 5.56 -3.83 -5.95
N CYS A 206 5.77 -4.91 -6.70
CA CYS A 206 6.82 -5.04 -7.71
C CYS A 206 6.30 -5.07 -9.15
N MET A 207 5.02 -4.76 -9.38
CA MET A 207 4.47 -4.72 -10.74
C MET A 207 5.00 -3.51 -11.51
N VAL A 208 5.80 -3.76 -12.51
CA VAL A 208 6.22 -2.76 -13.50
C VAL A 208 5.09 -2.60 -14.52
N ARG A 209 4.58 -1.39 -14.70
CA ARG A 209 3.66 -1.11 -15.81
C ARG A 209 4.45 -1.22 -17.11
N PRO A 210 4.10 -2.12 -18.04
CA PRO A 210 4.75 -2.18 -19.34
C PRO A 210 4.55 -0.83 -20.05
N ARG A 211 5.57 -0.36 -20.76
CA ARG A 211 5.42 0.80 -21.64
C ARG A 211 4.31 0.46 -22.65
N LYS A 212 3.38 1.38 -22.89
CA LYS A 212 2.39 1.23 -23.96
C LYS A 212 3.16 1.01 -25.26
N SER A 213 3.09 -0.19 -25.82
CA SER A 213 3.54 -0.42 -27.20
C SER A 213 2.62 0.37 -28.11
N LEU A 214 3.19 0.99 -29.15
CA LEU A 214 2.39 1.54 -30.24
C LEU A 214 1.43 0.45 -30.71
N ALA A 215 0.14 0.77 -30.74
CA ALA A 215 -0.88 -0.14 -31.23
C ALA A 215 -0.47 -0.58 -32.66
N ARG A 216 -0.21 -1.87 -32.85
CA ARG A 216 -0.13 -2.41 -34.19
C ARG A 216 -1.51 -2.34 -34.79
N GLU A 217 -1.64 -1.83 -36.03
CA GLU A 217 -2.88 -1.91 -36.78
C GLU A 217 -3.35 -3.36 -36.81
N TYR A 218 -4.52 -3.60 -36.26
CA TYR A 218 -5.11 -4.92 -36.21
C TYR A 218 -5.84 -5.16 -37.52
N GLN A 219 -5.38 -6.16 -38.28
CA GLN A 219 -6.16 -6.64 -39.44
C GLN A 219 -7.38 -7.39 -38.89
N HIS A 220 -8.58 -6.88 -39.15
CA HIS A 220 -9.81 -7.58 -38.83
C HIS A 220 -9.77 -8.97 -39.47
N LYS A 221 -9.90 -10.02 -38.67
CA LYS A 221 -10.22 -11.35 -39.18
C LYS A 221 -11.59 -11.26 -39.84
N VAL A 222 -11.72 -11.90 -41.00
CA VAL A 222 -12.98 -12.05 -41.72
C VAL A 222 -14.04 -12.57 -40.76
N GLU A 223 -15.20 -11.91 -40.70
CA GLU A 223 -16.33 -12.34 -39.89
C GLU A 223 -16.72 -13.76 -40.29
N THR A 224 -16.62 -14.68 -39.35
CA THR A 224 -17.08 -16.05 -39.53
C THR A 224 -18.58 -16.10 -39.20
N GLY A 225 -19.38 -16.91 -39.90
CA GLY A 225 -20.84 -16.98 -39.72
C GLY A 225 -21.29 -17.32 -38.30
N CYS A 226 -20.38 -17.80 -37.43
CA CYS A 226 -20.71 -18.10 -36.02
C CYS A 226 -21.00 -16.85 -35.16
N TYR A 227 -20.66 -15.64 -35.62
CA TYR A 227 -20.91 -14.37 -34.89
C TYR A 227 -22.23 -13.67 -35.32
N VAL A 228 -22.95 -14.18 -36.33
CA VAL A 228 -24.22 -13.63 -36.78
C VAL A 228 -25.23 -13.76 -35.64
N ASP A 229 -25.93 -12.66 -35.30
CA ASP A 229 -26.92 -12.55 -34.22
C ASP A 229 -26.32 -12.86 -32.82
N ARG A 230 -25.00 -12.79 -32.68
CA ARG A 230 -24.27 -13.05 -31.40
C ARG A 230 -23.22 -11.96 -31.09
N THR A 231 -23.46 -10.77 -31.59
CA THR A 231 -22.56 -9.62 -31.32
C THR A 231 -22.74 -9.08 -29.90
N TYR A 232 -21.86 -8.20 -29.47
CA TYR A 232 -22.01 -7.52 -28.18
C TYR A 232 -23.27 -6.63 -28.14
N SER A 233 -23.69 -6.08 -29.28
CA SER A 233 -24.97 -5.34 -29.42
C SER A 233 -26.15 -6.26 -29.18
N ASP A 234 -26.13 -7.48 -29.74
CA ASP A 234 -27.20 -8.48 -29.55
C ASP A 234 -27.27 -8.92 -28.07
N TYR A 235 -26.08 -9.07 -27.43
CA TYR A 235 -25.99 -9.32 -25.99
C TYR A 235 -26.66 -8.21 -25.16
N GLN A 236 -26.38 -6.95 -25.48
CA GLN A 236 -27.00 -5.81 -24.77
C GLN A 236 -28.52 -5.81 -24.95
N LYS A 237 -29.00 -6.09 -26.18
CA LYS A 237 -30.42 -6.23 -26.46
C LYS A 237 -31.02 -7.37 -25.62
N PHE A 238 -30.39 -8.54 -25.62
CA PHE A 238 -30.83 -9.68 -24.81
C PHE A 238 -30.96 -9.33 -23.34
N LEU A 239 -29.99 -8.65 -22.75
CA LEU A 239 -30.06 -8.23 -21.34
C LEU A 239 -31.16 -7.22 -21.07
N SER A 240 -31.49 -6.33 -22.04
CA SER A 240 -32.60 -5.38 -21.90
C SER A 240 -33.97 -6.07 -21.94
N GLU A 241 -34.10 -7.15 -22.70
CA GLU A 241 -35.32 -7.97 -22.80
C GLU A 241 -35.45 -8.95 -21.62
N HIS A 242 -34.35 -9.30 -20.93
CA HIS A 242 -34.32 -10.24 -19.81
C HIS A 242 -33.71 -9.60 -18.56
N PRO A 243 -34.37 -8.63 -17.93
CA PRO A 243 -33.86 -7.94 -16.76
C PRO A 243 -33.68 -8.91 -15.60
N GLY A 244 -32.53 -8.85 -14.93
CA GLY A 244 -32.17 -9.70 -13.78
C GLY A 244 -31.39 -10.96 -14.13
N VAL A 245 -31.15 -11.24 -15.41
CA VAL A 245 -30.29 -12.35 -15.83
C VAL A 245 -28.82 -12.02 -15.52
N GLY A 246 -28.14 -12.88 -14.79
CA GLY A 246 -26.73 -12.76 -14.47
C GLY A 246 -25.84 -13.36 -15.58
N PRO A 247 -25.04 -12.55 -16.29
CA PRO A 247 -24.17 -13.09 -17.32
C PRO A 247 -23.00 -13.89 -16.74
N VAL A 248 -22.60 -14.93 -17.46
CA VAL A 248 -21.40 -15.72 -17.20
C VAL A 248 -20.35 -15.40 -18.25
N TYR A 249 -19.17 -14.96 -17.83
CA TYR A 249 -18.05 -14.78 -18.73
C TYR A 249 -17.26 -16.05 -18.88
N MET A 250 -16.98 -16.42 -20.13
CA MET A 250 -16.17 -17.57 -20.48
C MET A 250 -14.84 -17.10 -21.07
N ASP A 251 -13.75 -17.68 -20.60
CA ASP A 251 -12.41 -17.41 -21.10
C ASP A 251 -11.47 -18.60 -20.87
N LEU A 252 -10.31 -18.61 -21.52
CA LEU A 252 -9.35 -19.70 -21.45
C LEU A 252 -8.02 -19.23 -20.86
N LEU A 253 -7.62 -19.80 -19.74
CA LEU A 253 -6.29 -19.62 -19.18
C LEU A 253 -5.33 -20.67 -19.73
N ILE A 254 -4.32 -20.19 -20.47
CA ILE A 254 -3.27 -21.03 -21.04
C ILE A 254 -2.06 -21.03 -20.10
N GLY A 255 -1.60 -22.21 -19.69
CA GLY A 255 -0.33 -22.39 -18.99
C GLY A 255 0.82 -22.37 -19.98
N ARG A 256 0.95 -23.43 -20.78
CA ARG A 256 1.90 -23.58 -21.88
C ARG A 256 1.15 -23.75 -23.21
N MET A 257 1.69 -23.19 -24.27
CA MET A 257 1.11 -23.37 -25.62
C MET A 257 1.10 -24.84 -26.02
N GLY A 258 -0.07 -25.30 -26.51
CA GLY A 258 -0.26 -26.67 -27.00
C GLY A 258 -0.54 -27.72 -25.93
N GLY A 259 -0.59 -27.34 -24.64
CA GLY A 259 -0.92 -28.22 -23.52
C GLY A 259 -2.33 -28.04 -22.99
N VAL A 260 -2.58 -28.64 -21.83
CA VAL A 260 -3.82 -28.51 -21.05
C VAL A 260 -4.10 -27.03 -20.73
N CYS A 261 -5.36 -26.63 -20.88
CA CYS A 261 -5.85 -25.30 -20.61
C CYS A 261 -6.91 -25.33 -19.51
N LEU A 262 -7.12 -24.21 -18.83
CA LEU A 262 -8.18 -24.03 -17.85
C LEU A 262 -9.28 -23.17 -18.46
N LEU A 263 -10.42 -23.77 -18.79
CA LEU A 263 -11.64 -23.06 -19.16
C LEU A 263 -12.23 -22.45 -17.91
N THR A 264 -12.38 -21.13 -17.88
CA THR A 264 -12.91 -20.39 -16.74
C THR A 264 -14.31 -19.86 -17.02
N LEU A 265 -15.21 -20.07 -16.09
CA LEU A 265 -16.60 -19.61 -16.09
C LEU A 265 -16.78 -18.66 -14.90
N HIS A 266 -17.12 -17.41 -15.17
CA HIS A 266 -17.13 -16.36 -14.17
C HIS A 266 -18.50 -15.67 -14.13
N TRP A 267 -19.21 -15.84 -13.00
CA TRP A 267 -20.48 -15.14 -12.70
C TRP A 267 -20.19 -13.72 -12.25
N LEU A 268 -20.52 -12.79 -13.12
CA LEU A 268 -20.17 -11.40 -12.95
C LEU A 268 -20.80 -10.76 -11.71
N ASN A 269 -22.08 -11.05 -11.48
CA ASN A 269 -22.89 -10.56 -10.36
C ASN A 269 -22.38 -11.03 -8.99
N ALA A 270 -21.78 -12.23 -8.92
CA ALA A 270 -21.22 -12.79 -7.71
C ALA A 270 -19.69 -12.65 -7.62
N GLY A 271 -19.01 -12.33 -8.73
CA GLY A 271 -17.55 -12.43 -8.80
C GLY A 271 -17.01 -13.84 -8.63
N PHE A 272 -17.89 -14.84 -8.70
CA PHE A 272 -17.62 -16.27 -8.49
C PHE A 272 -17.04 -16.90 -9.76
N MET A 273 -16.10 -17.80 -9.63
CA MET A 273 -15.41 -18.42 -10.76
C MET A 273 -15.26 -19.92 -10.57
N VAL A 274 -15.52 -20.67 -11.65
CA VAL A 274 -15.23 -22.10 -11.76
C VAL A 274 -14.22 -22.32 -12.87
N GLY A 275 -13.46 -23.38 -12.80
CA GLY A 275 -12.47 -23.74 -13.82
C GLY A 275 -12.48 -25.21 -14.15
N ILE A 276 -12.53 -25.53 -15.44
CA ILE A 276 -12.53 -26.89 -15.98
C ILE A 276 -11.26 -27.07 -16.82
N LEU A 277 -10.48 -28.12 -16.52
CA LEU A 277 -9.32 -28.47 -17.34
C LEU A 277 -9.78 -29.09 -18.64
N ILE A 278 -9.32 -28.54 -19.74
CA ILE A 278 -9.57 -29.09 -21.08
C ILE A 278 -8.23 -29.50 -21.72
N PRO A 279 -8.19 -30.60 -22.49
CA PRO A 279 -6.93 -31.18 -22.96
C PRO A 279 -6.14 -30.28 -23.92
N ASN A 280 -6.84 -29.41 -24.64
CA ASN A 280 -6.21 -28.49 -25.59
C ASN A 280 -7.12 -27.28 -25.88
N LYS A 281 -6.55 -26.28 -26.55
CA LYS A 281 -7.26 -25.08 -27.00
C LYS A 281 -8.03 -25.34 -28.30
N CYS A 282 -9.11 -26.13 -28.26
CA CYS A 282 -9.98 -26.33 -29.43
C CYS A 282 -11.46 -26.27 -29.08
N ALA A 283 -12.31 -25.96 -30.07
CA ALA A 283 -13.75 -25.80 -29.88
C ALA A 283 -14.44 -27.08 -29.42
N ALA A 284 -14.00 -28.23 -29.91
CA ALA A 284 -14.55 -29.53 -29.49
C ALA A 284 -14.31 -29.80 -28.00
N SER A 285 -13.14 -29.44 -27.46
CA SER A 285 -12.85 -29.60 -26.04
C SER A 285 -13.72 -28.68 -25.15
N VAL A 286 -14.03 -27.49 -25.61
CA VAL A 286 -14.94 -26.57 -24.91
C VAL A 286 -16.36 -27.15 -24.91
N VAL A 287 -16.86 -27.60 -26.06
CA VAL A 287 -18.18 -28.24 -26.16
C VAL A 287 -18.28 -29.45 -25.24
N ALA A 288 -17.30 -30.37 -25.27
CA ALA A 288 -17.26 -31.54 -24.40
C ALA A 288 -17.30 -31.17 -22.88
N ALA A 289 -16.62 -30.08 -22.50
CA ALA A 289 -16.68 -29.60 -21.12
C ALA A 289 -18.08 -29.10 -20.75
N PHE A 290 -18.80 -28.44 -21.64
CA PHE A 290 -20.18 -28.02 -21.41
C PHE A 290 -21.15 -29.18 -21.41
N ASP A 291 -20.95 -30.19 -22.25
CA ASP A 291 -21.78 -31.40 -22.26
C ASP A 291 -21.65 -32.21 -20.96
N ALA A 292 -20.43 -32.36 -20.47
CA ALA A 292 -20.16 -32.98 -19.17
C ALA A 292 -20.80 -32.18 -18.02
N LEU A 293 -20.66 -30.87 -17.99
CA LEU A 293 -21.23 -29.99 -16.97
C LEU A 293 -22.78 -30.02 -17.01
N TYR A 294 -23.36 -30.05 -18.21
CA TYR A 294 -24.81 -30.15 -18.39
C TYR A 294 -25.35 -31.51 -17.90
N ALA A 295 -24.67 -32.59 -18.23
CA ALA A 295 -25.03 -33.95 -17.77
C ALA A 295 -24.99 -34.05 -16.25
N GLU A 296 -24.02 -33.42 -15.59
CA GLU A 296 -23.85 -33.41 -14.16
C GLU A 296 -24.90 -32.59 -13.42
N LEU A 297 -25.19 -31.36 -13.90
CA LEU A 297 -26.09 -30.41 -13.23
C LEU A 297 -27.56 -30.67 -13.57
N GLY A 298 -27.85 -31.28 -14.70
CA GLY A 298 -29.19 -31.41 -15.27
C GLY A 298 -29.73 -30.08 -15.86
N HIS A 299 -30.77 -30.17 -16.66
CA HIS A 299 -31.32 -29.05 -17.43
C HIS A 299 -31.70 -27.85 -16.57
N GLU A 300 -32.47 -28.07 -15.52
CA GLU A 300 -33.03 -26.99 -14.68
C GLU A 300 -31.95 -26.18 -13.98
N LEU A 301 -30.99 -26.85 -13.36
CA LEU A 301 -29.89 -26.15 -12.66
C LEU A 301 -28.94 -25.52 -13.65
N PHE A 302 -28.62 -26.16 -14.76
CA PHE A 302 -27.72 -25.65 -15.77
C PHE A 302 -28.29 -24.34 -16.39
N THR A 303 -29.53 -24.32 -16.84
CA THR A 303 -30.17 -23.13 -17.45
C THR A 303 -30.27 -21.98 -16.48
N ARG A 304 -30.50 -22.24 -15.20
CA ARG A 304 -30.49 -21.23 -14.13
C ARG A 304 -29.12 -20.63 -13.90
N LEU A 305 -28.06 -21.45 -13.96
CA LEU A 305 -26.67 -21.01 -13.70
C LEU A 305 -26.03 -20.37 -14.93
N PHE A 306 -26.36 -20.81 -16.11
CA PHE A 306 -25.80 -20.38 -17.39
C PHE A 306 -26.86 -19.81 -18.36
N PRO A 307 -27.65 -18.83 -17.92
CA PRO A 307 -28.71 -18.29 -18.78
C PRO A 307 -28.15 -17.59 -20.01
N VAL A 308 -26.97 -16.95 -19.89
CA VAL A 308 -26.27 -16.27 -20.99
C VAL A 308 -24.76 -16.28 -20.74
N ILE A 309 -24.03 -16.59 -21.79
CA ILE A 309 -22.54 -16.65 -21.76
C ILE A 309 -22.00 -15.56 -22.68
N LEU A 310 -21.01 -14.80 -22.19
CA LEU A 310 -20.25 -13.83 -22.98
C LEU A 310 -18.79 -14.26 -23.07
N THR A 311 -18.25 -14.33 -24.29
CA THR A 311 -16.87 -14.74 -24.53
C THR A 311 -16.15 -13.83 -25.52
N ASP A 312 -14.85 -14.03 -25.74
CA ASP A 312 -14.15 -13.37 -26.85
C ASP A 312 -14.28 -14.15 -28.16
N ARG A 313 -13.72 -13.57 -29.23
CA ARG A 313 -13.72 -14.20 -30.55
C ARG A 313 -12.56 -15.17 -30.75
N GLY A 314 -12.24 -15.95 -29.69
CA GLY A 314 -11.23 -17.00 -29.79
C GLY A 314 -11.68 -18.16 -30.68
N THR A 315 -10.73 -18.80 -31.38
CA THR A 315 -11.04 -19.96 -32.24
C THR A 315 -11.59 -21.13 -31.44
N GLU A 316 -11.30 -21.24 -30.17
CA GLU A 316 -11.82 -22.22 -29.22
C GLU A 316 -13.32 -22.05 -28.93
N PHE A 317 -13.91 -20.91 -29.27
CA PHE A 317 -15.32 -20.62 -29.05
C PHE A 317 -16.13 -20.58 -30.36
N SER A 318 -15.58 -21.14 -31.44
CA SER A 318 -16.19 -21.10 -32.79
C SER A 318 -17.40 -22.01 -33.00
N TYR A 319 -17.80 -22.80 -32.01
CA TYR A 319 -18.98 -23.67 -32.07
C TYR A 319 -20.08 -23.24 -31.08
N PRO A 320 -20.56 -21.96 -31.13
CA PRO A 320 -21.52 -21.45 -30.14
C PRO A 320 -22.83 -22.24 -30.15
N SER A 321 -23.35 -22.63 -31.33
CA SER A 321 -24.61 -23.38 -31.42
C SER A 321 -24.54 -24.72 -30.66
N ARG A 322 -23.38 -25.39 -30.64
CA ARG A 322 -23.21 -26.65 -29.90
C ARG A 322 -23.09 -26.43 -28.38
N ILE A 323 -22.73 -25.23 -27.95
CA ILE A 323 -22.78 -24.85 -26.53
C ILE A 323 -24.21 -24.46 -26.14
N GLU A 324 -24.95 -23.82 -27.04
CA GLU A 324 -26.31 -23.32 -26.82
C GLU A 324 -27.34 -24.43 -26.80
N GLU A 325 -27.17 -25.48 -27.60
CA GLU A 325 -28.17 -26.52 -27.83
C GLU A 325 -27.61 -27.91 -27.55
N CYS A 326 -28.46 -28.78 -27.00
CA CYS A 326 -28.20 -30.20 -26.85
C CYS A 326 -28.40 -30.92 -28.18
N GLU A 327 -28.00 -32.17 -28.28
CA GLU A 327 -28.19 -33.01 -29.49
C GLU A 327 -29.65 -33.22 -29.88
N ASP A 328 -30.58 -33.15 -28.90
CA ASP A 328 -32.02 -33.23 -29.11
C ASP A 328 -32.67 -31.89 -29.54
N GLY A 329 -31.89 -30.84 -29.73
CA GLY A 329 -32.35 -29.49 -30.10
C GLY A 329 -32.83 -28.66 -28.91
N THR A 330 -32.77 -29.15 -27.70
CA THR A 330 -33.13 -28.38 -26.49
C THR A 330 -32.13 -27.29 -26.22
N ARG A 331 -32.60 -26.04 -26.14
CA ARG A 331 -31.74 -24.90 -25.81
C ARG A 331 -31.39 -24.90 -24.30
N ARG A 332 -30.09 -24.82 -24.00
CA ARG A 332 -29.57 -24.80 -22.63
C ARG A 332 -28.93 -23.49 -22.20
N THR A 333 -28.51 -22.63 -23.17
CA THR A 333 -27.91 -21.31 -22.88
C THR A 333 -27.96 -20.43 -24.13
N TRP A 334 -27.50 -19.18 -23.98
CA TRP A 334 -27.21 -18.25 -25.07
C TRP A 334 -25.75 -17.86 -25.03
N VAL A 335 -25.09 -17.74 -26.20
CA VAL A 335 -23.68 -17.38 -26.31
C VAL A 335 -23.52 -16.13 -27.15
N PHE A 336 -22.86 -15.12 -26.61
CA PHE A 336 -22.53 -13.88 -27.29
C PHE A 336 -21.04 -13.60 -27.25
N PHE A 337 -20.56 -12.74 -28.15
CA PHE A 337 -19.16 -12.41 -28.30
C PHE A 337 -18.90 -10.93 -28.01
N CYS A 338 -17.80 -10.66 -27.29
CA CYS A 338 -17.29 -9.31 -27.11
C CYS A 338 -16.80 -8.70 -28.43
N ASP A 339 -16.80 -7.37 -28.49
CA ASP A 339 -16.19 -6.67 -29.61
C ASP A 339 -14.68 -6.91 -29.64
N PRO A 340 -14.09 -6.99 -30.86
CA PRO A 340 -12.66 -7.14 -31.00
C PRO A 340 -11.91 -6.00 -30.28
N MET A 341 -10.83 -6.33 -29.59
CA MET A 341 -9.92 -5.37 -28.91
C MET A 341 -10.56 -4.53 -27.80
N ASN A 342 -11.78 -4.80 -27.36
CA ASN A 342 -12.44 -4.06 -26.30
C ASN A 342 -12.27 -4.75 -24.93
N SER A 343 -11.09 -4.59 -24.31
CA SER A 343 -10.77 -5.18 -22.99
C SER A 343 -11.67 -4.66 -21.85
N ASN A 344 -12.30 -3.48 -22.01
CA ASN A 344 -13.18 -2.92 -20.98
C ASN A 344 -14.41 -3.81 -20.74
N GLN A 345 -14.88 -4.53 -21.76
CA GLN A 345 -16.01 -5.46 -21.64
C GLN A 345 -15.72 -6.67 -20.76
N LYS A 346 -14.43 -6.97 -20.48
CA LYS A 346 -13.97 -8.10 -19.64
C LYS A 346 -13.17 -7.70 -18.40
N SER A 347 -13.17 -6.44 -18.00
CA SER A 347 -12.28 -5.92 -16.94
C SER A 347 -12.41 -6.62 -15.58
N GLN A 348 -13.60 -7.13 -15.25
CA GLN A 348 -13.81 -7.87 -13.99
C GLN A 348 -13.25 -9.30 -14.05
N LEU A 349 -13.36 -9.95 -15.19
CA LEU A 349 -12.76 -11.27 -15.43
C LEU A 349 -11.23 -11.22 -15.31
N GLU A 350 -10.61 -10.20 -15.91
CA GLU A 350 -9.15 -10.01 -15.84
C GLU A 350 -8.64 -9.91 -14.38
N ARG A 351 -9.38 -9.22 -13.52
CA ARG A 351 -9.03 -9.11 -12.09
C ARG A 351 -9.08 -10.46 -11.34
N ASN A 352 -10.04 -11.31 -11.68
CA ASN A 352 -10.11 -12.65 -11.10
C ASN A 352 -9.00 -13.54 -11.67
N HIS A 353 -8.70 -13.43 -12.95
CA HIS A 353 -7.57 -14.13 -13.56
C HIS A 353 -6.22 -13.73 -12.92
N GLU A 354 -6.02 -12.48 -12.52
CA GLU A 354 -4.84 -12.09 -11.75
C GLU A 354 -4.68 -12.91 -10.45
N LEU A 355 -5.79 -13.20 -9.73
CA LEU A 355 -5.74 -14.01 -8.52
C LEU A 355 -5.48 -15.49 -8.83
N VAL A 356 -6.09 -16.02 -9.89
CA VAL A 356 -5.80 -17.37 -10.36
C VAL A 356 -4.32 -17.48 -10.74
N ARG A 357 -3.74 -16.45 -11.38
CA ARG A 357 -2.32 -16.41 -11.77
C ARG A 357 -1.34 -16.32 -10.60
N GLU A 358 -1.77 -15.93 -9.41
CA GLU A 358 -0.96 -16.08 -8.18
C GLU A 358 -0.75 -17.56 -7.79
N ILE A 359 -1.71 -18.43 -8.12
CA ILE A 359 -1.67 -19.88 -7.85
C ILE A 359 -1.12 -20.63 -9.06
N LEU A 360 -1.59 -20.27 -10.27
CA LEU A 360 -1.23 -20.87 -11.55
C LEU A 360 -0.48 -19.87 -12.43
N PRO A 361 0.83 -19.65 -12.23
CA PRO A 361 1.60 -18.63 -12.91
C PRO A 361 1.63 -18.82 -14.43
N LYS A 362 1.75 -17.71 -15.15
CA LYS A 362 1.90 -17.75 -16.62
C LYS A 362 3.20 -18.45 -17.00
N GLY A 363 3.13 -19.34 -17.99
CA GLY A 363 4.29 -20.09 -18.49
C GLY A 363 4.51 -21.45 -17.79
N VAL A 364 3.77 -21.74 -16.74
CA VAL A 364 3.77 -23.06 -16.08
C VAL A 364 2.79 -23.96 -16.83
N SER A 365 3.20 -25.21 -17.14
CA SER A 365 2.32 -26.21 -17.76
C SER A 365 1.22 -26.65 -16.79
N PHE A 366 0.01 -26.86 -17.32
CA PHE A 366 -1.11 -27.45 -16.58
C PHE A 366 -1.24 -28.96 -16.83
N ASP A 367 -0.32 -29.59 -17.59
CA ASP A 367 -0.43 -31.00 -17.97
C ASP A 367 -0.39 -31.96 -16.78
N ALA A 368 0.30 -31.57 -15.70
CA ALA A 368 0.35 -32.33 -14.45
C ALA A 368 -0.75 -31.93 -13.43
N LEU A 369 -1.56 -30.90 -13.73
CA LEU A 369 -2.59 -30.41 -12.83
C LEU A 369 -3.82 -31.31 -12.91
N THR A 370 -4.31 -31.77 -11.77
CA THR A 370 -5.57 -32.50 -11.69
C THR A 370 -6.77 -31.55 -11.61
N GLN A 371 -7.95 -32.03 -12.04
CA GLN A 371 -9.18 -31.24 -11.93
C GLN A 371 -9.48 -30.85 -10.46
N GLY A 372 -9.23 -31.74 -9.50
CA GLY A 372 -9.39 -31.44 -8.08
C GLY A 372 -8.49 -30.30 -7.59
N GLN A 373 -7.24 -30.25 -8.09
CA GLN A 373 -6.34 -29.13 -7.79
C GLN A 373 -6.81 -27.82 -8.42
N ALA A 374 -7.40 -27.85 -9.62
CA ALA A 374 -8.02 -26.68 -10.23
C ALA A 374 -9.22 -26.18 -9.41
N TYR A 375 -10.09 -27.07 -8.96
CA TYR A 375 -11.21 -26.73 -8.06
C TYR A 375 -10.73 -26.17 -6.73
N LEU A 376 -9.68 -26.75 -6.13
CA LEU A 376 -9.08 -26.23 -4.90
C LEU A 376 -8.55 -24.80 -5.10
N ALA A 377 -7.84 -24.55 -6.20
CA ALA A 377 -7.34 -23.21 -6.53
C ALA A 377 -8.49 -22.19 -6.61
N LEU A 378 -9.56 -22.55 -7.32
CA LEU A 378 -10.73 -21.68 -7.49
C LEU A 378 -11.51 -21.52 -6.18
N SER A 379 -11.55 -22.54 -5.32
CA SER A 379 -12.15 -22.43 -3.98
C SER A 379 -11.45 -21.37 -3.14
N HIS A 380 -10.12 -21.33 -3.15
CA HIS A 380 -9.36 -20.27 -2.47
C HIS A 380 -9.55 -18.88 -3.11
N VAL A 381 -9.68 -18.79 -4.44
CA VAL A 381 -9.99 -17.55 -5.14
C VAL A 381 -11.37 -17.02 -4.77
N ASN A 382 -12.38 -17.92 -4.67
CA ASN A 382 -13.76 -17.59 -4.31
C ASN A 382 -13.94 -17.25 -2.82
N ALA A 383 -13.04 -17.71 -1.97
CA ALA A 383 -13.01 -17.36 -0.54
C ALA A 383 -12.27 -16.03 -0.25
N TYR A 384 -11.72 -15.38 -1.28
CA TYR A 384 -10.99 -14.13 -1.12
C TYR A 384 -11.92 -12.93 -1.10
N VAL A 385 -11.94 -12.17 0.02
CA VAL A 385 -12.81 -11.01 0.25
C VAL A 385 -12.67 -9.94 -0.83
N ARG A 386 -13.80 -9.40 -1.30
CA ARG A 386 -13.87 -8.35 -2.31
C ARG A 386 -14.41 -7.04 -1.72
N TYR A 387 -13.63 -5.98 -1.81
CA TYR A 387 -14.08 -4.65 -1.40
C TYR A 387 -15.34 -4.22 -2.18
N ALA A 388 -15.36 -4.45 -3.49
CA ALA A 388 -16.49 -4.10 -4.37
C ALA A 388 -17.82 -4.84 -4.04
N GLN A 389 -17.75 -5.92 -3.28
CA GLN A 389 -18.91 -6.70 -2.82
C GLN A 389 -19.24 -6.46 -1.34
N GLY A 390 -18.88 -5.28 -0.81
CA GLY A 390 -19.14 -4.94 0.59
C GLY A 390 -18.35 -5.80 1.58
N ASN A 391 -17.13 -6.19 1.22
CA ASN A 391 -16.24 -7.05 2.01
C ASN A 391 -16.75 -8.50 2.19
N ARG A 392 -17.60 -8.97 1.28
CA ARG A 392 -18.03 -10.38 1.20
C ARG A 392 -17.11 -11.16 0.28
N THR A 393 -17.16 -12.49 0.40
CA THR A 393 -16.48 -13.40 -0.53
C THR A 393 -17.37 -13.68 -1.74
N PRO A 394 -16.80 -13.96 -2.93
CA PRO A 394 -17.57 -14.46 -4.07
C PRO A 394 -18.41 -15.70 -3.75
N PHE A 395 -17.89 -16.62 -2.93
CA PHE A 395 -18.62 -17.79 -2.48
C PHE A 395 -19.91 -17.41 -1.73
N GLU A 396 -19.84 -16.51 -0.74
CA GLU A 396 -21.02 -16.06 0.02
C GLU A 396 -22.06 -15.36 -0.86
N VAL A 397 -21.60 -14.52 -1.81
CA VAL A 397 -22.51 -13.83 -2.73
C VAL A 397 -23.17 -14.81 -3.71
N PHE A 398 -22.41 -15.81 -4.18
CA PHE A 398 -22.94 -16.84 -5.08
C PHE A 398 -24.00 -17.70 -4.42
N GLU A 399 -23.73 -18.21 -3.23
CA GLU A 399 -24.70 -19.00 -2.44
C GLU A 399 -25.97 -18.20 -2.11
N PHE A 400 -25.80 -16.89 -1.82
CA PHE A 400 -26.96 -16.01 -1.60
C PHE A 400 -27.83 -15.85 -2.86
N LEU A 401 -27.21 -15.73 -4.04
CA LEU A 401 -27.95 -15.49 -5.31
C LEU A 401 -28.53 -16.79 -5.91
N TYR A 402 -27.84 -17.92 -5.77
CA TYR A 402 -28.18 -19.16 -6.47
C TYR A 402 -28.64 -20.30 -5.54
N GLY A 403 -28.60 -20.07 -4.22
CA GLY A 403 -29.02 -21.02 -3.19
C GLY A 403 -27.83 -21.76 -2.56
N GLU A 404 -28.02 -22.10 -1.27
CA GLU A 404 -27.02 -22.86 -0.50
C GLU A 404 -26.74 -24.24 -1.13
N GLY A 405 -25.48 -24.64 -1.12
CA GLY A 405 -24.99 -25.91 -1.71
C GLY A 405 -24.85 -25.88 -3.23
N THR A 406 -25.17 -24.75 -3.89
CA THR A 406 -25.02 -24.65 -5.36
C THR A 406 -23.54 -24.57 -5.77
N ALA A 407 -22.69 -23.91 -4.96
CA ALA A 407 -21.26 -23.87 -5.21
C ALA A 407 -20.59 -25.25 -5.11
N GLU A 408 -21.07 -26.11 -4.18
CA GLU A 408 -20.56 -27.49 -4.02
C GLU A 408 -20.91 -28.36 -5.22
N LYS A 409 -22.07 -28.16 -5.85
CA LYS A 409 -22.45 -28.83 -7.11
C LYS A 409 -21.56 -28.43 -8.30
N LEU A 410 -20.85 -27.31 -8.18
CA LEU A 410 -19.81 -26.87 -9.10
C LEU A 410 -18.40 -27.21 -8.60
N HIS A 411 -18.28 -28.13 -7.63
CA HIS A 411 -17.04 -28.61 -7.00
C HIS A 411 -16.21 -27.49 -6.32
N ILE A 412 -16.83 -26.38 -5.93
CA ILE A 412 -16.17 -25.30 -5.20
C ILE A 412 -16.46 -25.46 -3.73
N ALA A 413 -15.42 -25.79 -2.97
CA ALA A 413 -15.51 -25.97 -1.53
C ALA A 413 -15.53 -24.62 -0.79
N LYS A 414 -16.23 -24.59 0.34
CA LYS A 414 -16.20 -23.46 1.26
C LYS A 414 -14.88 -23.44 2.02
N ILE A 415 -14.08 -22.40 1.82
CA ILE A 415 -12.81 -22.18 2.51
C ILE A 415 -12.99 -21.04 3.51
N ASP A 416 -12.46 -21.19 4.74
CA ASP A 416 -12.40 -20.06 5.69
C ASP A 416 -11.55 -18.94 5.06
N PRO A 417 -12.07 -17.71 4.93
CA PRO A 417 -11.31 -16.59 4.38
C PRO A 417 -9.97 -16.35 5.09
N LYS A 418 -9.84 -16.72 6.37
CA LYS A 418 -8.57 -16.61 7.11
C LYS A 418 -7.49 -17.57 6.63
N GLU A 419 -7.87 -18.67 5.99
CA GLU A 419 -6.98 -19.74 5.52
C GLU A 419 -6.66 -19.64 4.03
N VAL A 420 -7.11 -18.59 3.37
CA VAL A 420 -6.86 -18.39 1.95
C VAL A 420 -5.36 -18.39 1.66
N LEU A 421 -4.96 -19.25 0.73
CA LEU A 421 -3.59 -19.38 0.23
C LEU A 421 -3.56 -19.12 -1.28
N LEU A 422 -2.95 -18.02 -1.70
CA LEU A 422 -2.80 -17.66 -3.11
C LEU A 422 -1.32 -17.77 -3.53
N LYS A 423 -0.82 -19.00 -3.53
CA LYS A 423 0.56 -19.32 -3.91
C LYS A 423 0.60 -20.66 -4.67
N PRO A 424 1.55 -20.86 -5.59
CA PRO A 424 1.66 -22.08 -6.41
C PRO A 424 1.76 -23.37 -5.59
N ARG A 425 2.34 -23.31 -4.40
CA ARG A 425 2.43 -24.46 -3.48
C ARG A 425 1.08 -25.04 -3.07
N LEU A 426 -0.03 -24.28 -3.20
CA LEU A 426 -1.38 -24.77 -2.91
C LEU A 426 -1.72 -26.00 -3.76
N VAL A 427 -1.26 -26.01 -5.00
CA VAL A 427 -1.51 -27.07 -5.98
C VAL A 427 -0.26 -27.90 -6.30
N GLY A 428 0.75 -27.84 -5.42
CA GLY A 428 1.98 -28.64 -5.56
C GLY A 428 2.95 -28.13 -6.62
N ILE A 429 2.80 -26.89 -7.08
CA ILE A 429 3.75 -26.26 -8.02
C ILE A 429 4.88 -25.62 -7.22
N GLU A 430 6.09 -26.12 -7.38
CA GLU A 430 7.30 -25.49 -6.84
C GLU A 430 7.86 -24.47 -7.82
N MET A 431 8.02 -23.24 -7.38
CA MET A 431 8.71 -22.19 -8.13
C MET A 431 10.21 -22.32 -7.86
N LYS A 432 10.98 -22.58 -8.90
CA LYS A 432 12.46 -22.59 -8.85
C LYS A 432 13.02 -21.18 -8.72
#